data_cb8e2448f99230c1d78aaf5e91fb6278
#
_entry.id   cb8e2448f99230c1d78aaf5e91fb6278
#
_cell.length_a   1.000
_cell.length_b   1.000
_cell.length_c   1.000
_cell.angle_alpha   90.00
_cell.angle_beta   90.00
_cell.angle_gamma   90.00
#
_symmetry.space_group_name_H-M   'P 1'
#
loop_
_entity.id
_entity.type
_entity.pdbx_description
1 polymer ?
#
loop_
_entity_poly.entity_id
_entity_poly.type
_entity_poly.pdbx_seq_one_letter_code
_entity_poly.pdbx_strand_id
1 'polypeptide(L)'
;LWAYDRLCSAAVMLPFGRITAGKPSVQLLVAYYVILFALYGMYRRFPKKIWGYMLFVSAAFLIVLCGAKTRDIEGIKITVLDVGQGDGIVLSGKGKNYLIDGGSSDVKQAGAQRIEPYLLSEGIGCLDYVFVTHGDEDHISGIRELLEGQKLGVRIDTLVLPPEEYHDEKLADLARIAVENGTRVVSVKTGANIYLSLIHI
;
A
#
# COMPACT_ATOMS: atom_id res chain seq x y z
N LEU A 1 -13.13 3.42 -23.62
CA LEU A 1 -12.79 2.49 -22.54
C LEU A 1 -11.61 1.59 -22.92
N TRP A 2 -11.65 0.83 -24.04
CA TRP A 2 -10.56 -0.07 -24.46
C TRP A 2 -9.18 0.62 -24.62
N ALA A 3 -9.12 1.79 -25.25
CA ALA A 3 -7.85 2.52 -25.41
C ALA A 3 -7.28 2.99 -24.06
N TYR A 4 -8.13 3.45 -23.15
CA TYR A 4 -7.76 3.84 -21.79
C TYR A 4 -7.19 2.65 -21.00
N ASP A 5 -7.85 1.52 -21.05
CA ASP A 5 -7.43 0.28 -20.39
C ASP A 5 -6.05 -0.20 -20.89
N ARG A 6 -5.82 -0.15 -22.22
CA ARG A 6 -4.52 -0.47 -22.83
C ARG A 6 -3.42 0.49 -22.42
N LEU A 7 -3.71 1.79 -22.35
CA LEU A 7 -2.74 2.79 -21.90
C LEU A 7 -2.36 2.59 -20.42
N CYS A 8 -3.34 2.35 -19.55
CA CYS A 8 -3.09 2.06 -18.14
C CYS A 8 -2.27 0.78 -17.97
N SER A 9 -2.62 -0.29 -18.68
CA SER A 9 -1.88 -1.56 -18.64
C SER A 9 -0.44 -1.40 -19.12
N ALA A 10 -0.21 -0.64 -20.18
CA ALA A 10 1.12 -0.34 -20.68
C ALA A 10 1.92 0.54 -19.71
N ALA A 11 1.28 1.52 -19.06
CA ALA A 11 1.93 2.38 -18.06
C ALA A 11 2.43 1.58 -16.85
N VAL A 12 1.67 0.60 -16.38
CA VAL A 12 2.05 -0.28 -15.24
C VAL A 12 3.26 -1.16 -15.58
N MET A 13 3.48 -1.49 -16.88
CA MET A 13 4.64 -2.28 -17.33
C MET A 13 5.94 -1.47 -17.38
N LEU A 14 5.84 -0.14 -17.34
CA LEU A 14 7.04 0.72 -17.36
C LEU A 14 7.76 0.67 -15.99
N PRO A 15 9.10 0.64 -15.97
CA PRO A 15 9.84 0.86 -14.74
C PRO A 15 9.45 2.25 -14.19
N PHE A 16 9.08 2.31 -12.92
CA PHE A 16 8.51 3.51 -12.26
C PHE A 16 7.10 3.93 -12.73
N GLY A 17 6.38 3.08 -13.48
CA GLY A 17 4.99 3.33 -13.87
C GLY A 17 4.02 3.47 -12.69
N ARG A 18 4.48 3.07 -11.49
CA ARG A 18 3.73 3.18 -10.24
C ARG A 18 4.63 3.71 -9.12
N ILE A 19 4.21 4.80 -8.51
CA ILE A 19 4.87 5.42 -7.35
C ILE A 19 3.87 5.48 -6.21
N THR A 20 4.16 4.79 -5.11
CA THR A 20 3.38 4.90 -3.87
C THR A 20 4.02 5.98 -3.01
N ALA A 21 3.41 7.15 -2.98
CA ALA A 21 3.99 8.35 -2.37
C ALA A 21 3.45 8.65 -0.96
N GLY A 22 2.41 7.95 -0.51
CA GLY A 22 1.73 8.26 0.75
C GLY A 22 0.98 9.60 0.73
N LYS A 23 0.42 9.98 1.88
CA LYS A 23 -0.26 11.27 2.04
C LYS A 23 0.76 12.39 2.26
N PRO A 24 0.67 13.52 1.50
CA PRO A 24 1.52 14.67 1.72
C PRO A 24 1.20 15.34 3.06
N SER A 25 2.19 16.00 3.66
CA SER A 25 1.93 16.80 4.86
C SER A 25 1.07 18.02 4.54
N VAL A 26 0.29 18.50 5.52
CA VAL A 26 -0.54 19.71 5.35
C VAL A 26 0.29 20.92 4.93
N GLN A 27 1.50 21.04 5.48
CA GLN A 27 2.44 22.13 5.13
C GLN A 27 2.84 22.08 3.65
N LEU A 28 3.10 20.88 3.12
CA LEU A 28 3.45 20.68 1.72
C LEU A 28 2.28 21.01 0.78
N LEU A 29 1.06 20.60 1.18
CA LEU A 29 -0.17 20.96 0.46
C LEU A 29 -0.39 22.48 0.42
N VAL A 30 -0.28 23.16 1.56
CA VAL A 30 -0.42 24.62 1.65
C VAL A 30 0.61 25.29 0.76
N ALA A 31 1.88 24.91 0.86
CA ALA A 31 2.95 25.45 0.02
C ALA A 31 2.66 25.26 -1.47
N TYR A 32 2.20 24.08 -1.88
CA TYR A 32 1.81 23.80 -3.25
C TYR A 32 0.71 24.75 -3.77
N TYR A 33 -0.37 24.93 -3.02
CA TYR A 33 -1.46 25.82 -3.43
C TYR A 33 -1.06 27.29 -3.42
N VAL A 34 -0.22 27.74 -2.49
CA VAL A 34 0.33 29.10 -2.49
C VAL A 34 1.16 29.34 -3.75
N ILE A 35 2.02 28.39 -4.12
CA ILE A 35 2.83 28.46 -5.36
C ILE A 35 1.93 28.51 -6.57
N LEU A 36 0.91 27.65 -6.67
CA LEU A 36 -0.02 27.64 -7.79
C LEU A 36 -0.76 28.99 -7.93
N PHE A 37 -1.21 29.56 -6.81
CA PHE A 37 -1.90 30.85 -6.81
C PHE A 37 -0.96 31.99 -7.26
N ALA A 38 0.26 32.01 -6.78
CA ALA A 38 1.28 32.98 -7.20
C ALA A 38 1.58 32.85 -8.71
N LEU A 39 1.74 31.62 -9.22
CA LEU A 39 1.96 31.37 -10.65
C LEU A 39 0.79 31.79 -11.51
N TYR A 40 -0.44 31.59 -11.05
CA TYR A 40 -1.63 32.06 -11.74
C TYR A 40 -1.66 33.60 -11.84
N GLY A 41 -1.33 34.29 -10.76
CA GLY A 41 -1.19 35.75 -10.74
C GLY A 41 -0.11 36.25 -11.72
N MET A 42 1.06 35.61 -11.74
CA MET A 42 2.13 35.92 -12.68
C MET A 42 1.75 35.62 -14.13
N TYR A 43 1.07 34.52 -14.40
CA TYR A 43 0.56 34.19 -15.73
C TYR A 43 -0.40 35.25 -16.26
N ARG A 44 -1.34 35.71 -15.43
CA ARG A 44 -2.25 36.83 -15.80
C ARG A 44 -1.51 38.11 -16.13
N ARG A 45 -0.38 38.36 -15.46
CA ARG A 45 0.44 39.57 -15.72
C ARG A 45 1.34 39.45 -16.94
N PHE A 46 1.85 38.23 -17.26
CA PHE A 46 2.86 37.98 -18.30
C PHE A 46 2.54 36.73 -19.15
N PRO A 47 1.46 36.72 -19.92
CA PRO A 47 0.98 35.50 -20.59
C PRO A 47 1.94 34.92 -21.64
N LYS A 48 2.86 35.73 -22.18
CA LYS A 48 3.84 35.29 -23.21
C LYS A 48 4.91 34.32 -22.65
N LYS A 49 5.03 34.14 -21.32
CA LYS A 49 6.02 33.27 -20.71
C LYS A 49 5.44 31.92 -20.26
N ILE A 50 4.45 31.40 -20.97
CA ILE A 50 3.70 30.19 -20.58
C ILE A 50 4.61 28.97 -20.33
N TRP A 51 5.62 28.76 -21.13
CA TRP A 51 6.55 27.65 -20.98
C TRP A 51 7.33 27.68 -19.65
N GLY A 52 7.73 28.87 -19.19
CA GLY A 52 8.39 29.04 -17.91
C GLY A 52 7.45 28.69 -16.75
N TYR A 53 6.17 29.05 -16.85
CA TYR A 53 5.18 28.69 -15.83
C TYR A 53 4.89 27.20 -15.82
N MET A 54 4.78 26.54 -16.98
CA MET A 54 4.61 25.08 -17.06
C MET A 54 5.78 24.34 -16.45
N LEU A 55 7.02 24.76 -16.73
CA LEU A 55 8.22 24.18 -16.13
C LEU A 55 8.20 24.32 -14.60
N PHE A 56 7.80 25.48 -14.09
CA PHE A 56 7.76 25.73 -12.66
C PHE A 56 6.65 24.93 -11.96
N VAL A 57 5.46 24.79 -12.58
CA VAL A 57 4.37 23.96 -12.07
C VAL A 57 4.79 22.50 -12.02
N SER A 58 5.46 21.99 -13.07
CA SER A 58 5.95 20.61 -13.07
C SER A 58 7.04 20.38 -12.02
N ALA A 59 7.94 21.34 -11.82
CA ALA A 59 8.94 21.26 -10.75
C ALA A 59 8.32 21.27 -9.35
N ALA A 60 7.32 22.15 -9.12
CA ALA A 60 6.57 22.17 -7.85
C ALA A 60 5.83 20.87 -7.61
N PHE A 61 5.22 20.28 -8.63
CA PHE A 61 4.57 18.98 -8.55
C PHE A 61 5.56 17.86 -8.22
N LEU A 62 6.74 17.85 -8.83
CA LEU A 62 7.81 16.90 -8.51
C LEU A 62 8.30 17.03 -7.05
N ILE A 63 8.41 18.25 -6.54
CA ILE A 63 8.77 18.48 -5.13
C ILE A 63 7.71 17.90 -4.19
N VAL A 64 6.41 18.05 -4.51
CA VAL A 64 5.33 17.43 -3.74
C VAL A 64 5.42 15.92 -3.78
N LEU A 65 5.65 15.32 -4.94
CA LEU A 65 5.82 13.87 -5.07
C LEU A 65 7.03 13.36 -4.29
N CYS A 66 8.17 14.06 -4.35
CA CYS A 66 9.36 13.68 -3.61
C CYS A 66 9.22 13.89 -2.09
N GLY A 67 8.49 14.92 -1.68
CA GLY A 67 8.25 15.22 -0.26
C GLY A 67 7.18 14.36 0.40
N ALA A 68 6.35 13.68 -0.40
CA ALA A 68 5.37 12.70 0.07
C ALA A 68 6.00 11.30 0.33
N LYS A 69 7.32 11.20 0.38
CA LYS A 69 8.07 9.96 0.60
C LYS A 69 7.72 9.33 1.95
N THR A 70 7.72 8.01 2.00
CA THR A 70 7.55 7.20 3.23
C THR A 70 8.37 7.78 4.37
N ARG A 71 7.72 8.07 5.49
CA ARG A 71 8.43 8.48 6.71
C ARG A 71 9.23 7.29 7.22
N ASP A 72 10.54 7.46 7.35
CA ASP A 72 11.33 6.55 8.19
C ASP A 72 10.80 6.67 9.62
N ILE A 73 10.18 5.59 10.07
CA ILE A 73 9.62 5.51 11.42
C ILE A 73 10.77 5.06 12.33
N GLU A 74 11.22 5.95 13.20
CA GLU A 74 12.08 5.56 14.32
C GLU A 74 11.25 4.69 15.28
N GLY A 75 11.64 3.41 15.43
CA GLY A 75 10.93 2.43 16.25
C GLY A 75 9.89 1.62 15.46
N ILE A 76 8.89 1.12 16.16
CA ILE A 76 7.81 0.29 15.64
C ILE A 76 6.49 1.04 15.75
N LYS A 77 5.79 1.20 14.65
CA LYS A 77 4.40 1.70 14.62
C LYS A 77 3.46 0.51 14.50
N ILE A 78 2.55 0.39 15.45
CA ILE A 78 1.45 -0.58 15.41
C ILE A 78 0.17 0.17 15.13
N THR A 79 -0.59 -0.25 14.13
CA THR A 79 -1.89 0.31 13.80
C THR A 79 -2.93 -0.79 13.72
N VAL A 80 -3.97 -0.69 14.53
CA VAL A 80 -5.18 -1.52 14.42
C VAL A 80 -6.13 -0.82 13.46
N LEU A 81 -6.54 -1.53 12.42
CA LEU A 81 -7.41 -0.99 11.38
C LEU A 81 -8.87 -1.19 11.75
N ASP A 82 -9.70 -0.20 11.46
CA ASP A 82 -11.16 -0.35 11.51
C ASP A 82 -11.62 -1.09 10.25
N VAL A 83 -11.63 -2.41 10.33
CA VAL A 83 -12.10 -3.29 9.25
C VAL A 83 -13.57 -3.72 9.45
N GLY A 84 -14.23 -3.26 10.53
CA GLY A 84 -15.55 -3.72 10.95
C GLY A 84 -15.46 -4.91 11.88
N GLN A 85 -16.31 -5.91 11.71
CA GLN A 85 -16.26 -7.15 12.50
C GLN A 85 -15.18 -8.08 11.91
N GLY A 86 -13.96 -7.94 12.41
CA GLY A 86 -12.78 -8.68 11.97
C GLY A 86 -11.49 -8.08 12.51
N ASP A 87 -10.36 -8.61 12.08
CA ASP A 87 -9.05 -8.20 12.53
C ASP A 87 -8.19 -7.68 11.37
N GLY A 88 -7.36 -6.68 11.67
CA GLY A 88 -6.36 -6.14 10.76
C GLY A 88 -5.35 -5.28 11.50
N ILE A 89 -4.11 -5.76 11.65
CA ILE A 89 -3.06 -5.07 12.39
C ILE A 89 -1.87 -4.84 11.46
N VAL A 90 -1.50 -3.58 11.26
CA VAL A 90 -0.31 -3.20 10.50
C VAL A 90 0.84 -2.87 11.44
N LEU A 91 1.98 -3.52 11.22
CA LEU A 91 3.24 -3.21 11.87
C LEU A 91 4.19 -2.58 10.85
N SER A 92 4.72 -1.40 11.16
CA SER A 92 5.68 -0.69 10.31
C SER A 92 6.87 -0.24 11.12
N GLY A 93 8.07 -0.42 10.57
CA GLY A 93 9.31 0.05 11.18
C GLY A 93 10.52 -0.25 10.31
N LYS A 94 11.54 0.63 10.35
CA LYS A 94 12.80 0.48 9.61
C LYS A 94 12.63 0.08 8.13
N GLY A 95 11.63 0.68 7.46
CA GLY A 95 11.36 0.41 6.05
C GLY A 95 10.69 -0.94 5.76
N LYS A 96 10.26 -1.68 6.79
CA LYS A 96 9.55 -2.95 6.70
C LYS A 96 8.10 -2.80 7.14
N ASN A 97 7.21 -3.52 6.45
CA ASN A 97 5.78 -3.45 6.69
C ASN A 97 5.17 -4.85 6.74
N TYR A 98 4.36 -5.08 7.75
CA TYR A 98 3.73 -6.35 8.02
C TYR A 98 2.24 -6.15 8.26
N LEU A 99 1.44 -7.12 7.84
CA LEU A 99 0.01 -7.19 8.14
C LEU A 99 -0.24 -8.49 8.92
N ILE A 100 -0.98 -8.41 10.00
CA ILE A 100 -1.47 -9.56 10.76
C ILE A 100 -2.97 -9.57 10.62
N ASP A 101 -3.48 -10.61 10.00
CA ASP A 101 -4.85 -10.74 9.54
C ASP A 101 -5.33 -9.55 8.70
N GLY A 102 -6.48 -9.63 8.10
CA GLY A 102 -7.01 -8.56 7.27
C GLY A 102 -8.31 -9.01 6.64
N GLY A 103 -9.35 -9.10 7.44
CA GLY A 103 -10.65 -9.51 6.97
C GLY A 103 -11.79 -8.82 7.69
N SER A 104 -13.00 -9.09 7.22
CA SER A 104 -14.23 -8.63 7.85
C SER A 104 -15.38 -9.55 7.50
N SER A 105 -16.27 -9.80 8.46
CA SER A 105 -17.51 -10.56 8.23
C SER A 105 -18.70 -9.66 7.86
N ASP A 106 -18.64 -8.36 8.13
CA ASP A 106 -19.73 -7.39 7.88
C ASP A 106 -19.39 -6.34 6.82
N VAL A 107 -18.12 -6.00 6.63
CA VAL A 107 -17.69 -5.05 5.59
C VAL A 107 -17.30 -5.80 4.32
N LYS A 108 -18.09 -5.60 3.27
CA LYS A 108 -17.73 -6.09 1.92
C LYS A 108 -16.52 -5.32 1.41
N GLN A 109 -15.57 -6.04 0.80
CA GLN A 109 -14.35 -5.44 0.24
C GLN A 109 -13.48 -4.72 1.28
N ALA A 110 -13.32 -5.30 2.47
CA ALA A 110 -12.50 -4.74 3.54
C ALA A 110 -11.05 -4.50 3.09
N GLY A 111 -10.49 -5.38 2.25
CA GLY A 111 -9.17 -5.23 1.64
C GLY A 111 -9.09 -3.97 0.77
N ALA A 112 -9.97 -3.85 -0.20
CA ALA A 112 -9.95 -2.76 -1.19
C ALA A 112 -10.42 -1.41 -0.63
N GLN A 113 -11.33 -1.40 0.36
CA GLN A 113 -11.94 -0.16 0.86
C GLN A 113 -11.38 0.33 2.20
N ARG A 114 -10.71 -0.51 2.97
CA ARG A 114 -10.18 -0.18 4.30
C ARG A 114 -8.67 -0.37 4.39
N ILE A 115 -8.18 -1.59 4.09
CA ILE A 115 -6.76 -1.95 4.28
C ILE A 115 -5.88 -1.26 3.23
N GLU A 116 -6.16 -1.45 1.95
CA GLU A 116 -5.34 -0.91 0.87
C GLU A 116 -5.27 0.62 0.88
N PRO A 117 -6.38 1.39 1.03
CA PRO A 117 -6.32 2.84 1.13
C PRO A 117 -5.49 3.34 2.31
N TYR A 118 -5.54 2.64 3.45
CA TYR A 118 -4.68 2.95 4.59
C TYR A 118 -3.20 2.76 4.21
N LEU A 119 -2.83 1.58 3.70
CA LEU A 119 -1.46 1.26 3.31
C LEU A 119 -0.90 2.28 2.30
N LEU A 120 -1.67 2.57 1.25
CA LEU A 120 -1.28 3.54 0.23
C LEU A 120 -1.16 4.96 0.82
N SER A 121 -2.03 5.35 1.77
CA SER A 121 -1.95 6.66 2.43
C SER A 121 -0.69 6.82 3.29
N GLU A 122 -0.18 5.72 3.85
CA GLU A 122 1.07 5.69 4.61
C GLU A 122 2.31 5.51 3.69
N GLY A 123 2.11 5.41 2.38
CA GLY A 123 3.19 5.20 1.41
C GLY A 123 3.66 3.74 1.32
N ILE A 124 2.88 2.81 1.85
CA ILE A 124 3.19 1.38 1.84
C ILE A 124 2.69 0.78 0.53
N GLY A 125 3.59 0.53 -0.40
CA GLY A 125 3.30 -0.13 -1.68
C GLY A 125 3.61 -1.62 -1.67
N CYS A 126 4.23 -2.12 -0.59
CA CYS A 126 4.59 -3.52 -0.42
C CYS A 126 4.50 -3.92 1.06
N LEU A 127 3.93 -5.09 1.31
CA LEU A 127 3.98 -5.80 2.58
C LEU A 127 5.04 -6.88 2.49
N ASP A 128 6.04 -6.85 3.36
CA ASP A 128 7.11 -7.86 3.40
C ASP A 128 6.57 -9.22 3.85
N TYR A 129 5.70 -9.21 4.86
CA TYR A 129 5.00 -10.40 5.32
C TYR A 129 3.55 -10.07 5.66
N VAL A 130 2.67 -11.00 5.30
CA VAL A 130 1.28 -11.05 5.75
C VAL A 130 1.10 -12.32 6.56
N PHE A 131 0.74 -12.17 7.83
CA PHE A 131 0.50 -13.29 8.74
C PHE A 131 -0.99 -13.57 8.81
N VAL A 132 -1.37 -14.83 8.67
CA VAL A 132 -2.73 -15.32 8.83
C VAL A 132 -2.79 -16.21 10.05
N THR A 133 -3.68 -15.90 10.97
CA THR A 133 -3.85 -16.70 12.20
C THR A 133 -4.72 -17.93 11.98
N HIS A 134 -5.80 -17.79 11.21
CA HIS A 134 -6.71 -18.88 10.83
C HIS A 134 -7.56 -18.52 9.61
N GLY A 135 -8.34 -19.47 9.08
CA GLY A 135 -9.03 -19.39 7.81
C GLY A 135 -10.42 -18.74 7.82
N ASP A 136 -10.85 -18.06 8.90
CA ASP A 136 -12.16 -17.42 8.93
C ASP A 136 -12.20 -16.12 8.13
N GLU A 137 -13.37 -15.82 7.54
CA GLU A 137 -13.52 -14.68 6.60
C GLU A 137 -13.19 -13.34 7.23
N ASP A 138 -13.45 -13.18 8.52
CA ASP A 138 -13.12 -11.97 9.29
C ASP A 138 -11.60 -11.78 9.51
N HIS A 139 -10.78 -12.76 9.12
CA HIS A 139 -9.31 -12.70 9.14
C HIS A 139 -8.69 -12.70 7.75
N ILE A 140 -9.33 -13.33 6.73
CA ILE A 140 -8.68 -13.54 5.43
C ILE A 140 -9.35 -12.85 4.25
N SER A 141 -10.61 -12.39 4.35
CA SER A 141 -11.36 -11.86 3.19
C SER A 141 -10.65 -10.68 2.51
N GLY A 142 -10.16 -9.72 3.28
CA GLY A 142 -9.43 -8.59 2.74
C GLY A 142 -8.02 -8.95 2.24
N ILE A 143 -7.34 -9.94 2.86
CA ILE A 143 -6.06 -10.46 2.35
C ILE A 143 -6.24 -11.07 0.97
N ARG A 144 -7.32 -11.84 0.75
CA ARG A 144 -7.67 -12.40 -0.55
C ARG A 144 -7.82 -11.29 -1.60
N GLU A 145 -8.56 -10.23 -1.28
CA GLU A 145 -8.75 -9.07 -2.17
C GLU A 145 -7.41 -8.38 -2.50
N LEU A 146 -6.53 -8.22 -1.51
CA LEU A 146 -5.20 -7.65 -1.73
C LEU A 146 -4.36 -8.52 -2.66
N LEU A 147 -4.37 -9.85 -2.49
CA LEU A 147 -3.64 -10.80 -3.34
C LEU A 147 -4.14 -10.75 -4.79
N GLU A 148 -5.45 -10.75 -5.00
CA GLU A 148 -6.07 -10.66 -6.33
C GLU A 148 -5.79 -9.30 -7.00
N GLY A 149 -5.77 -8.22 -6.21
CA GLY A 149 -5.55 -6.84 -6.66
C GLY A 149 -4.09 -6.41 -6.80
N GLN A 150 -3.11 -7.20 -6.34
CA GLN A 150 -1.74 -6.74 -6.14
C GLN A 150 -0.99 -6.29 -7.41
N LYS A 151 -1.47 -6.63 -8.60
CA LYS A 151 -0.90 -6.11 -9.87
C LYS A 151 -1.02 -4.59 -9.98
N LEU A 152 -2.09 -4.02 -9.44
CA LEU A 152 -2.37 -2.58 -9.43
C LEU A 152 -2.37 -2.00 -8.00
N GLY A 153 -2.51 -2.85 -7.01
CA GLY A 153 -2.61 -2.53 -5.58
C GLY A 153 -1.30 -2.72 -4.79
N VAL A 154 -1.41 -2.97 -3.51
CA VAL A 154 -0.28 -3.25 -2.63
C VAL A 154 0.26 -4.65 -2.90
N ARG A 155 1.58 -4.77 -3.10
CA ARG A 155 2.23 -6.06 -3.30
C ARG A 155 2.43 -6.78 -1.98
N ILE A 156 2.32 -8.10 -1.99
CA ILE A 156 2.63 -8.97 -0.86
C ILE A 156 3.81 -9.87 -1.24
N ASP A 157 4.93 -9.75 -0.53
CA ASP A 157 6.12 -10.55 -0.81
C ASP A 157 5.98 -11.97 -0.24
N THR A 158 5.50 -12.10 1.00
CA THR A 158 5.37 -13.41 1.65
C THR A 158 4.08 -13.51 2.45
N LEU A 159 3.30 -14.54 2.20
CA LEU A 159 2.16 -14.96 2.99
C LEU A 159 2.62 -16.04 3.98
N VAL A 160 2.38 -15.81 5.28
CA VAL A 160 2.73 -16.73 6.35
C VAL A 160 1.45 -17.34 6.90
N LEU A 161 1.32 -18.65 6.76
CA LEU A 161 0.17 -19.42 7.23
C LEU A 161 0.48 -20.14 8.54
N PRO A 162 -0.53 -20.50 9.32
CA PRO A 162 -0.37 -21.35 10.51
C PRO A 162 0.23 -22.73 10.13
N PRO A 163 0.57 -23.59 11.11
CA PRO A 163 1.05 -24.94 10.85
C PRO A 163 0.08 -25.73 9.97
N GLU A 164 0.62 -26.60 9.10
CA GLU A 164 -0.15 -27.36 8.09
C GLU A 164 -1.32 -28.18 8.70
N GLU A 165 -1.18 -28.60 9.95
CA GLU A 165 -2.21 -29.33 10.69
C GLU A 165 -3.50 -28.52 10.96
N TYR A 166 -3.43 -27.18 10.80
CA TYR A 166 -4.56 -26.25 10.95
C TYR A 166 -5.07 -25.74 9.61
N HIS A 167 -4.55 -26.26 8.49
CA HIS A 167 -5.01 -25.83 7.17
C HIS A 167 -6.38 -26.43 6.86
N ASP A 168 -7.31 -25.56 6.56
CA ASP A 168 -8.62 -25.88 6.00
C ASP A 168 -8.66 -25.57 4.48
N GLU A 169 -9.80 -25.80 3.86
CA GLU A 169 -10.02 -25.53 2.43
C GLU A 169 -9.83 -24.04 2.08
N LYS A 170 -10.20 -23.14 3.00
CA LYS A 170 -10.08 -21.68 2.78
C LYS A 170 -8.63 -21.22 2.80
N LEU A 171 -7.82 -21.73 3.73
CA LEU A 171 -6.38 -21.43 3.77
C LEU A 171 -5.65 -22.04 2.57
N ALA A 172 -6.06 -23.23 2.12
CA ALA A 172 -5.51 -23.84 0.91
C ALA A 172 -5.83 -23.02 -0.35
N ASP A 173 -7.05 -22.51 -0.47
CA ASP A 173 -7.45 -21.61 -1.56
C ASP A 173 -6.69 -20.28 -1.50
N LEU A 174 -6.55 -19.67 -0.32
CA LEU A 174 -5.77 -18.46 -0.11
C LEU A 174 -4.30 -18.65 -0.54
N ALA A 175 -3.69 -19.78 -0.17
CA ALA A 175 -2.33 -20.14 -0.57
C ALA A 175 -2.20 -20.27 -2.09
N ARG A 176 -3.17 -20.90 -2.76
CA ARG A 176 -3.22 -21.02 -4.21
C ARG A 176 -3.29 -19.63 -4.88
N ILE A 177 -4.20 -18.76 -4.43
CA ILE A 177 -4.32 -17.38 -4.94
C ILE A 177 -3.01 -16.62 -4.75
N ALA A 178 -2.35 -16.76 -3.61
CA ALA A 178 -1.07 -16.12 -3.33
C ALA A 178 0.02 -16.55 -4.34
N VAL A 179 0.17 -17.86 -4.57
CA VAL A 179 1.16 -18.39 -5.53
C VAL A 179 0.85 -17.94 -6.95
N GLU A 180 -0.41 -18.01 -7.39
CA GLU A 180 -0.84 -17.56 -8.73
C GLU A 180 -0.54 -16.08 -9.00
N ASN A 181 -0.52 -15.26 -7.96
CA ASN A 181 -0.20 -13.83 -8.05
C ASN A 181 1.26 -13.50 -7.69
N GLY A 182 2.13 -14.50 -7.52
CA GLY A 182 3.57 -14.31 -7.34
C GLY A 182 4.01 -14.04 -5.90
N THR A 183 3.15 -14.27 -4.93
CA THR A 183 3.45 -14.18 -3.49
C THR A 183 4.04 -15.52 -3.00
N ARG A 184 5.13 -15.46 -2.25
CA ARG A 184 5.71 -16.65 -1.60
C ARG A 184 4.83 -17.07 -0.43
N VAL A 185 4.54 -18.38 -0.31
CA VAL A 185 3.78 -18.94 0.81
C VAL A 185 4.72 -19.74 1.71
N VAL A 186 4.58 -19.53 3.01
CA VAL A 186 5.36 -20.23 4.05
C VAL A 186 4.42 -20.64 5.19
N SER A 187 4.46 -21.91 5.59
CA SER A 187 3.81 -22.36 6.82
C SER A 187 4.80 -22.35 7.99
N VAL A 188 4.38 -21.82 9.14
CA VAL A 188 5.21 -21.78 10.35
C VAL A 188 4.80 -22.90 11.30
N LYS A 189 5.79 -23.50 11.96
CA LYS A 189 5.55 -24.50 13.00
C LYS A 189 5.40 -23.83 14.37
N THR A 190 4.67 -24.45 15.27
CA THR A 190 4.59 -24.02 16.66
C THR A 190 5.98 -23.85 17.27
N GLY A 191 6.26 -22.69 17.86
CA GLY A 191 7.57 -22.35 18.40
C GLY A 191 8.59 -21.81 17.39
N ALA A 192 8.21 -21.64 16.12
CA ALA A 192 9.07 -20.98 15.14
C ALA A 192 9.28 -19.51 15.50
N ASN A 193 10.52 -19.05 15.39
CA ASN A 193 10.88 -17.65 15.57
C ASN A 193 11.09 -17.01 14.20
N ILE A 194 10.33 -15.97 13.91
CA ILE A 194 10.55 -15.12 12.72
C ILE A 194 11.22 -13.84 13.21
N TYR A 195 12.48 -13.67 12.86
CA TYR A 195 13.21 -12.45 13.18
C TYR A 195 12.80 -11.34 12.21
N LEU A 196 11.88 -10.51 12.64
CA LEU A 196 11.54 -9.27 11.96
C LEU A 196 12.66 -8.28 12.30
N SER A 197 13.50 -7.88 11.34
CA SER A 197 14.62 -6.92 11.56
C SER A 197 14.14 -5.52 11.98
N LEU A 198 13.17 -5.45 12.88
CA LEU A 198 12.58 -4.21 13.38
C LEU A 198 13.41 -3.58 14.49
N ILE A 199 14.28 -4.36 15.16
CA ILE A 199 15.09 -3.88 16.29
C ILE A 199 16.53 -4.40 16.13
N HIS A 200 17.47 -3.50 15.86
CA HIS A 200 18.84 -3.66 16.29
C HIS A 200 18.99 -2.83 17.58
N ILE A 201 19.05 -3.51 18.70
CA ILE A 201 19.55 -2.93 19.95
C ILE A 201 21.06 -2.87 19.85
#